data_12088e690c13328d2093c3a59c72faeb
#
_entry.id   12088e690c13328d2093c3a59c72faeb
#
_cell.length_a   1.000
_cell.length_b   1.000
_cell.length_c   1.000
_cell.angle_alpha   90.00
_cell.angle_beta   90.00
_cell.angle_gamma   90.00
#
_symmetry.space_group_name_H-M   'P 1'
#
loop_
_entity.id
_entity.type
_entity.pdbx_description
1 polymer ?
#
loop_
_entity_poly.entity_id
_entity_poly.type
_entity_poly.pdbx_seq_one_letter_code
_entity_poly.pdbx_strand_id
1 'polypeptide(L)'
;GSSLIEIGEVLKDFPLFTLDIVSFDLLIGTRLREKDYIKEIKGYDNRLLIHASRVYRSSSMKIPGKPVAPPYIGDWDTGICIKLLSKRPLEAVAANTGAYFSISKECFQGNQPAIRKSVVKRWRLEIRAEDEERYMRGELVEPIQPIIFYIDRNTPEKYIDCIIEAVRDWRPAFEKAGFKNAIDARLAPTVEEDPDFSIYDSTYPFISWKISGQNNAYGPTPCEPRSGEIIACHIGIFCSVLNLEQKWYFAQCGANDPQAWNIELPDSLQYEQIKQVLTHEVGHTLGLEHNFLGSSHFSIDQLRDNDFLSQYSIGSSIMDYVRCNYALRPQDKVDLRNRRVRVGEYDKWAIEWGYRIFPGKDASEREKNRSLWNQEKQKDPSLHFSGRMDVRAVSYTHLRAHETKANL
;
A
#
# COMPACT_ATOMS: atom_id res chain seq x y z
N GLY A 1 13.13 11.52 35.28
CA GLY A 1 13.03 12.99 35.16
C GLY A 1 12.52 13.37 33.81
N SER A 2 11.64 14.35 33.74
CA SER A 2 11.19 14.97 32.50
C SER A 2 12.03 16.23 32.25
N SER A 3 12.34 16.50 30.97
CA SER A 3 13.03 17.71 30.55
C SER A 3 12.09 18.56 29.71
N LEU A 4 12.04 19.86 29.98
CA LEU A 4 11.37 20.81 29.11
C LEU A 4 12.31 21.16 27.95
N ILE A 5 11.82 20.97 26.71
CA ILE A 5 12.59 21.26 25.50
C ILE A 5 11.81 22.27 24.67
N GLU A 6 12.46 23.34 24.25
CA GLU A 6 11.93 24.25 23.24
C GLU A 6 12.16 23.63 21.85
N ILE A 7 11.08 23.32 21.12
CA ILE A 7 11.15 22.70 19.79
C ILE A 7 10.73 23.65 18.65
N GLY A 8 10.36 24.89 18.97
CA GLY A 8 9.83 25.85 17.99
C GLY A 8 10.74 26.06 16.80
N GLU A 9 12.02 26.33 17.03
CA GLU A 9 12.99 26.51 15.94
C GLU A 9 13.29 25.21 15.19
N VAL A 10 13.33 24.07 15.91
CA VAL A 10 13.50 22.74 15.27
C VAL A 10 12.34 22.44 14.32
N LEU A 11 11.10 22.74 14.72
CA LEU A 11 9.93 22.57 13.88
C LEU A 11 9.92 23.47 12.65
N LYS A 12 10.51 24.66 12.75
CA LYS A 12 10.63 25.60 11.63
C LYS A 12 11.70 25.18 10.62
N ASP A 13 12.85 24.72 11.09
CA ASP A 13 14.05 24.60 10.27
C ASP A 13 14.43 23.16 9.89
N PHE A 14 13.94 22.16 10.60
CA PHE A 14 14.39 20.80 10.39
C PHE A 14 13.75 20.16 9.15
N PRO A 15 14.54 19.61 8.19
CA PRO A 15 14.02 19.01 6.95
C PRO A 15 13.06 17.83 7.17
N LEU A 16 13.20 17.09 8.26
CA LEU A 16 12.31 15.98 8.62
C LEU A 16 10.86 16.40 8.86
N PHE A 17 10.63 17.69 9.16
CA PHE A 17 9.28 18.23 9.36
C PHE A 17 8.77 19.02 8.16
N THR A 18 9.54 19.08 7.08
CA THR A 18 9.06 19.50 5.77
C THR A 18 8.56 18.28 5.02
N LEU A 19 7.54 18.47 4.18
CA LEU A 19 7.00 17.40 3.33
C LEU A 19 8.15 16.66 2.65
N ASP A 20 8.36 15.40 3.05
CA ASP A 20 9.44 14.55 2.56
C ASP A 20 9.11 13.98 1.16
N ILE A 21 8.80 14.89 0.25
CA ILE A 21 8.63 14.55 -1.15
C ILE A 21 9.53 15.48 -1.93
N VAL A 22 10.78 15.06 -2.06
CA VAL A 22 11.84 15.75 -2.83
C VAL A 22 11.37 16.19 -4.23
N SER A 23 10.40 15.48 -4.80
CA SER A 23 9.74 15.85 -6.05
C SER A 23 8.68 16.95 -5.90
N PHE A 24 8.16 17.21 -4.70
CA PHE A 24 7.15 18.23 -4.45
C PHE A 24 7.76 19.61 -4.21
N ASP A 25 8.94 19.72 -3.59
CA ASP A 25 9.63 21.01 -3.41
C ASP A 25 9.93 21.68 -4.76
N LEU A 26 10.21 20.89 -5.79
CA LEU A 26 10.37 21.39 -7.15
C LEU A 26 9.06 21.92 -7.77
N LEU A 27 7.90 21.43 -7.32
CA LEU A 27 6.57 21.80 -7.82
C LEU A 27 5.92 22.89 -6.96
N ILE A 28 6.14 22.86 -5.65
CA ILE A 28 5.55 23.80 -4.69
C ILE A 28 6.30 25.13 -4.68
N GLY A 29 7.63 25.12 -4.86
CA GLY A 29 8.47 26.31 -4.92
C GLY A 29 9.16 26.66 -3.61
N THR A 30 9.48 27.94 -3.38
CA THR A 30 10.24 28.39 -2.23
C THR A 30 9.36 28.62 -1.00
N ARG A 31 9.71 27.97 0.11
CA ARG A 31 9.02 28.15 1.40
C ARG A 31 9.29 29.53 1.97
N LEU A 32 8.24 30.23 2.41
CA LEU A 32 8.26 31.50 3.08
C LEU A 32 8.14 31.31 4.60
N ARG A 33 9.24 30.95 5.25
CA ARG A 33 9.28 30.52 6.67
C ARG A 33 8.71 31.57 7.63
N GLU A 34 8.86 32.84 7.32
CA GLU A 34 8.33 33.94 8.10
C GLU A 34 6.81 34.05 8.10
N LYS A 35 6.15 33.29 7.20
CA LYS A 35 4.69 33.21 7.08
C LYS A 35 4.10 31.91 7.63
N ASP A 36 4.96 31.00 8.04
CA ASP A 36 4.52 29.77 8.66
C ASP A 36 3.97 30.00 10.05
N TYR A 37 2.93 29.27 10.42
CA TYR A 37 2.40 29.31 11.78
C TYR A 37 1.83 27.97 12.22
N ILE A 38 1.83 27.74 13.53
CA ILE A 38 1.20 26.59 14.16
C ILE A 38 -0.27 26.94 14.39
N LYS A 39 -1.16 26.13 13.85
CA LYS A 39 -2.61 26.27 14.02
C LYS A 39 -3.07 25.68 15.34
N GLU A 40 -2.57 24.49 15.67
CA GLU A 40 -3.01 23.73 16.83
C GLU A 40 -1.92 22.77 17.30
N ILE A 41 -1.88 22.53 18.61
CA ILE A 41 -1.07 21.46 19.23
C ILE A 41 -1.99 20.67 20.16
N LYS A 42 -2.12 19.36 19.90
CA LYS A 42 -2.85 18.42 20.75
C LYS A 42 -1.91 17.40 21.37
N GLY A 43 -1.98 17.24 22.68
CA GLY A 43 -1.25 16.21 23.45
C GLY A 43 -2.16 15.05 23.78
N TYR A 44 -1.67 13.83 23.57
CA TYR A 44 -2.30 12.56 23.95
C TYR A 44 -1.31 11.77 24.82
N ASP A 45 -1.74 10.71 25.48
CA ASP A 45 -0.90 9.91 26.38
C ASP A 45 0.41 9.43 25.74
N ASN A 46 0.38 9.12 24.46
CA ASN A 46 1.51 8.52 23.74
C ASN A 46 1.93 9.27 22.47
N ARG A 47 1.35 10.43 22.19
CA ARG A 47 1.70 11.23 21.00
C ARG A 47 1.41 12.71 21.16
N LEU A 48 2.12 13.49 20.38
CA LEU A 48 1.91 14.91 20.21
C LEU A 48 1.57 15.16 18.74
N LEU A 49 0.44 15.81 18.49
CA LEU A 49 0.00 16.19 17.16
C LEU A 49 0.14 17.71 17.00
N ILE A 50 0.83 18.15 15.96
CA ILE A 50 1.03 19.55 15.63
C ILE A 50 0.44 19.80 14.24
N HIS A 51 -0.58 20.64 14.17
CA HIS A 51 -1.16 21.10 12.91
C HIS A 51 -0.58 22.47 12.59
N ALA A 52 0.07 22.64 11.44
CA ALA A 52 0.73 23.86 11.02
C ALA A 52 0.38 24.23 9.58
N SER A 53 0.34 25.54 9.30
CA SER A 53 0.29 26.07 7.95
C SER A 53 1.71 26.38 7.48
N ARG A 54 2.03 25.96 6.26
CA ARG A 54 3.30 26.20 5.58
C ARG A 54 3.04 27.00 4.31
N VAL A 55 3.72 28.12 4.18
CA VAL A 55 3.49 29.03 3.05
C VAL A 55 4.61 28.92 2.03
N TYR A 56 4.23 28.74 0.77
CA TYR A 56 5.17 28.62 -0.34
C TYR A 56 4.87 29.66 -1.43
N ARG A 57 5.94 30.12 -2.08
CA ARG A 57 5.86 30.88 -3.33
C ARG A 57 6.21 29.93 -4.47
N SER A 58 5.28 29.73 -5.40
CA SER A 58 5.52 28.85 -6.56
C SER A 58 6.72 29.34 -7.36
N SER A 59 7.57 28.43 -7.81
CA SER A 59 8.57 28.74 -8.83
C SER A 59 7.90 28.69 -10.20
N SER A 60 8.17 29.68 -11.06
CA SER A 60 7.76 29.64 -12.46
C SER A 60 8.60 28.58 -13.21
N MET A 61 8.18 27.33 -13.17
CA MET A 61 8.84 26.27 -13.94
C MET A 61 8.46 26.45 -15.42
N LYS A 62 9.45 26.71 -16.28
CA LYS A 62 9.24 26.68 -17.73
C LYS A 62 9.15 25.25 -18.22
N ILE A 63 7.95 24.78 -18.43
CA ILE A 63 7.72 23.49 -19.11
C ILE A 63 7.72 23.79 -20.61
N PRO A 64 8.62 23.18 -21.43
CA PRO A 64 8.62 23.39 -22.86
C PRO A 64 7.23 23.17 -23.47
N GLY A 65 6.73 24.14 -24.24
CA GLY A 65 5.43 24.05 -24.92
C GLY A 65 4.21 24.40 -24.06
N LYS A 66 4.37 24.84 -22.79
CA LYS A 66 3.25 25.34 -21.98
C LYS A 66 3.41 26.81 -21.61
N PRO A 67 2.30 27.58 -21.48
CA PRO A 67 2.36 28.95 -20.95
C PRO A 67 2.99 28.95 -19.54
N VAL A 68 3.81 29.94 -19.27
CA VAL A 68 4.38 30.13 -17.92
C VAL A 68 3.27 30.64 -17.01
N ALA A 69 2.87 29.85 -16.01
CA ALA A 69 1.93 30.31 -15.01
C ALA A 69 2.55 31.42 -14.16
N PRO A 70 1.80 32.48 -13.82
CA PRO A 70 2.31 33.51 -12.91
C PRO A 70 2.64 32.91 -11.54
N PRO A 71 3.67 33.37 -10.84
CA PRO A 71 3.97 32.88 -9.50
C PRO A 71 2.81 33.22 -8.56
N TYR A 72 2.43 32.25 -7.74
CA TYR A 72 1.41 32.43 -6.70
C TYR A 72 2.00 32.10 -5.33
N ILE A 73 1.37 32.63 -4.29
CA ILE A 73 1.65 32.27 -2.90
C ILE A 73 0.48 31.44 -2.42
N GLY A 74 0.77 30.25 -1.92
CA GLY A 74 -0.21 29.34 -1.38
C GLY A 74 0.23 28.82 -0.01
N ASP A 75 -0.73 28.45 0.82
CA ASP A 75 -0.51 27.78 2.09
C ASP A 75 -0.89 26.31 2.01
N TRP A 76 -0.17 25.51 2.80
CA TRP A 76 -0.35 24.07 2.88
C TRP A 76 -0.51 23.66 4.33
N ASP A 77 -1.59 22.97 4.61
CA ASP A 77 -1.80 22.39 5.93
C ASP A 77 -0.97 21.12 6.08
N THR A 78 -0.19 21.05 7.14
CA THR A 78 0.71 19.94 7.43
C THR A 78 0.47 19.43 8.84
N GLY A 79 0.46 18.10 9.00
CA GLY A 79 0.43 17.43 10.29
C GLY A 79 1.80 16.86 10.65
N ILE A 80 2.25 17.12 11.87
CA ILE A 80 3.44 16.53 12.46
C ILE A 80 2.99 15.72 13.65
N CYS A 81 3.19 14.40 13.60
CA CYS A 81 2.87 13.50 14.70
C CYS A 81 4.15 12.97 15.33
N ILE A 82 4.41 13.35 16.58
CA ILE A 82 5.51 12.81 17.37
C ILE A 82 4.95 11.72 18.27
N LYS A 83 5.28 10.47 17.97
CA LYS A 83 4.72 9.30 18.65
C LYS A 83 5.75 8.63 19.54
N LEU A 84 5.35 8.33 20.77
CA LEU A 84 6.14 7.49 21.67
C LEU A 84 6.05 6.03 21.20
N LEU A 85 7.19 5.45 20.84
CA LEU A 85 7.25 4.06 20.41
C LEU A 85 6.98 3.10 21.57
N SER A 86 6.40 1.95 21.25
CA SER A 86 6.11 0.90 22.24
C SER A 86 7.39 0.45 22.96
N LYS A 87 7.29 0.30 24.30
CA LYS A 87 8.35 -0.33 25.11
C LYS A 87 8.60 -1.78 24.72
N ARG A 88 7.57 -2.47 24.21
CA ARG A 88 7.63 -3.82 23.67
C ARG A 88 7.55 -3.74 22.14
N PRO A 89 8.69 -3.74 21.42
CA PRO A 89 8.69 -3.78 19.97
C PRO A 89 7.95 -5.02 19.44
N LEU A 90 7.35 -4.91 18.26
CA LEU A 90 6.84 -6.09 17.55
C LEU A 90 7.98 -7.08 17.32
N GLU A 91 7.70 -8.38 17.38
CA GLU A 91 8.68 -9.39 17.00
C GLU A 91 9.09 -9.21 15.53
N ALA A 92 10.37 -8.98 15.32
CA ALA A 92 10.92 -8.76 13.99
C ALA A 92 10.93 -10.06 13.17
N VAL A 93 10.53 -9.98 11.92
CA VAL A 93 10.60 -11.09 10.95
C VAL A 93 11.72 -10.81 9.96
N ALA A 94 12.61 -11.78 9.76
CA ALA A 94 13.73 -11.64 8.84
C ALA A 94 13.25 -11.51 7.38
N ALA A 95 13.84 -10.56 6.63
CA ALA A 95 13.49 -10.32 5.23
C ALA A 95 14.22 -11.31 4.32
N ASN A 96 13.74 -12.53 4.23
CA ASN A 96 14.38 -13.64 3.51
C ASN A 96 13.59 -14.15 2.28
N THR A 97 12.43 -13.55 1.97
CA THR A 97 11.60 -13.96 0.82
C THR A 97 11.54 -12.93 -0.31
N GLY A 98 11.97 -11.70 -0.08
CA GLY A 98 11.81 -10.60 -1.04
C GLY A 98 10.38 -10.05 -1.17
N ALA A 99 9.36 -10.77 -0.70
CA ALA A 99 7.95 -10.40 -0.85
C ALA A 99 7.54 -9.11 -0.14
N TYR A 100 8.35 -8.62 0.78
CA TYR A 100 8.04 -7.49 1.64
C TYR A 100 9.05 -6.35 1.52
N PHE A 101 8.58 -5.13 1.63
CA PHE A 101 9.45 -4.00 1.97
C PHE A 101 10.19 -4.28 3.27
N SER A 102 11.45 -3.93 3.31
CA SER A 102 12.30 -4.19 4.47
C SER A 102 13.11 -2.96 4.88
N ILE A 103 13.49 -2.94 6.14
CA ILE A 103 14.50 -2.03 6.66
C ILE A 103 15.73 -2.83 7.05
N SER A 104 16.89 -2.25 6.80
CA SER A 104 18.18 -2.86 7.16
C SER A 104 18.83 -2.06 8.28
N LYS A 105 19.44 -2.77 9.21
CA LYS A 105 20.25 -2.19 10.28
C LYS A 105 21.59 -2.90 10.39
N GLU A 106 22.63 -2.16 10.70
CA GLU A 106 23.91 -2.71 11.03
C GLU A 106 24.00 -2.99 12.53
N CYS A 107 24.37 -4.21 12.87
CA CYS A 107 24.51 -4.66 14.24
C CYS A 107 25.97 -4.95 14.56
N PHE A 108 26.47 -4.36 15.66
CA PHE A 108 27.79 -4.63 16.18
C PHE A 108 27.70 -5.56 17.39
N GLN A 109 28.57 -6.56 17.43
CA GLN A 109 28.76 -7.42 18.61
C GLN A 109 30.24 -7.49 18.95
N GLY A 110 30.66 -6.62 19.87
CA GLY A 110 32.06 -6.58 20.31
C GLY A 110 33.06 -6.26 19.17
N ASN A 111 34.10 -7.11 19.01
CA ASN A 111 35.15 -6.92 18.02
C ASN A 111 34.85 -7.59 16.64
N GLN A 112 33.62 -8.03 16.42
CA GLN A 112 33.25 -8.66 15.14
C GLN A 112 32.85 -7.61 14.08
N PRO A 113 33.03 -7.95 12.78
CA PRO A 113 32.50 -7.09 11.71
C PRO A 113 31.00 -6.80 11.89
N ALA A 114 30.59 -5.63 11.46
CA ALA A 114 29.16 -5.27 11.43
C ALA A 114 28.36 -6.28 10.60
N ILE A 115 27.27 -6.77 11.15
CA ILE A 115 26.34 -7.67 10.48
C ILE A 115 25.11 -6.87 10.08
N ARG A 116 24.79 -6.86 8.79
CA ARG A 116 23.56 -6.26 8.27
C ARG A 116 22.39 -7.23 8.50
N LYS A 117 21.39 -6.78 9.25
CA LYS A 117 20.13 -7.51 9.43
C LYS A 117 19.00 -6.74 8.77
N SER A 118 18.21 -7.42 7.95
CA SER A 118 17.01 -6.84 7.31
C SER A 118 15.76 -7.48 7.90
N VAL A 119 14.79 -6.65 8.23
CA VAL A 119 13.49 -7.07 8.77
C VAL A 119 12.37 -6.50 7.93
N VAL A 120 11.28 -7.26 7.77
CA VAL A 120 10.15 -6.85 6.94
C VAL A 120 9.31 -5.78 7.62
N LYS A 121 8.68 -4.93 6.81
CA LYS A 121 7.67 -3.98 7.28
C LYS A 121 6.31 -4.69 7.36
N ARG A 122 5.63 -4.61 8.52
CA ARG A 122 4.28 -5.17 8.69
C ARG A 122 3.54 -4.50 9.84
N TRP A 123 2.22 -4.57 9.83
CA TRP A 123 1.38 -4.13 10.94
C TRP A 123 1.49 -5.09 12.13
N ARG A 124 1.23 -4.56 13.32
CA ARG A 124 1.07 -5.36 14.52
C ARG A 124 -0.30 -6.01 14.52
N LEU A 125 -0.35 -7.34 14.42
CA LEU A 125 -1.53 -8.15 14.68
C LEU A 125 -1.22 -9.13 15.79
N GLU A 126 -1.82 -8.92 16.92
CA GLU A 126 -1.68 -9.77 18.14
C GLU A 126 -3.05 -10.32 18.51
N ILE A 127 -3.08 -11.50 19.10
CA ILE A 127 -4.30 -12.15 19.61
C ILE A 127 -4.36 -12.04 21.13
N ARG A 128 -5.55 -12.17 21.70
CA ARG A 128 -5.72 -12.26 23.14
C ARG A 128 -5.16 -13.59 23.64
N ALA A 129 -4.67 -13.62 24.89
CA ALA A 129 -4.15 -14.85 25.49
C ALA A 129 -5.20 -15.98 25.52
N GLU A 130 -6.46 -15.63 25.72
CA GLU A 130 -7.61 -16.55 25.72
C GLU A 130 -7.91 -17.19 24.35
N ASP A 131 -7.46 -16.56 23.26
CA ASP A 131 -7.67 -17.04 21.90
C ASP A 131 -6.48 -17.87 21.37
N GLU A 132 -5.36 -17.96 22.09
CA GLU A 132 -4.13 -18.62 21.63
C GLU A 132 -4.36 -20.10 21.29
N GLU A 133 -5.03 -20.85 22.17
CA GLU A 133 -5.32 -22.26 21.92
C GLU A 133 -6.25 -22.46 20.72
N ARG A 134 -7.25 -21.59 20.54
CA ARG A 134 -8.17 -21.63 19.41
C ARG A 134 -7.43 -21.37 18.11
N TYR A 135 -6.56 -20.33 18.11
CA TYR A 135 -5.74 -20.00 16.97
C TYR A 135 -4.80 -21.16 16.58
N MET A 136 -4.14 -21.77 17.56
CA MET A 136 -3.23 -22.91 17.32
C MET A 136 -3.95 -24.16 16.81
N ARG A 137 -5.26 -24.32 17.08
CA ARG A 137 -6.10 -25.36 16.48
C ARG A 137 -6.56 -25.03 15.06
N GLY A 138 -6.22 -23.83 14.54
CA GLY A 138 -6.61 -23.37 13.20
C GLY A 138 -7.98 -22.70 13.13
N GLU A 139 -8.56 -22.30 14.27
CA GLU A 139 -9.76 -21.49 14.30
C GLU A 139 -9.42 -20.03 13.97
N LEU A 140 -10.33 -19.33 13.29
CA LEU A 140 -10.18 -17.90 13.01
C LEU A 140 -10.47 -17.09 14.27
N VAL A 141 -9.55 -16.19 14.64
CA VAL A 141 -9.70 -15.29 15.78
C VAL A 141 -9.61 -13.82 15.36
N GLU A 142 -10.17 -12.94 16.15
CA GLU A 142 -10.04 -11.50 15.91
C GLU A 142 -8.74 -10.97 16.51
N PRO A 143 -7.99 -10.13 15.80
CA PRO A 143 -6.83 -9.47 16.39
C PRO A 143 -7.28 -8.48 17.47
N ILE A 144 -6.41 -8.21 18.45
CA ILE A 144 -6.65 -7.21 19.49
C ILE A 144 -6.95 -5.85 18.87
N GLN A 145 -6.20 -5.50 17.81
CA GLN A 145 -6.37 -4.26 17.07
C GLN A 145 -6.36 -4.56 15.57
N PRO A 146 -7.51 -4.48 14.89
CA PRO A 146 -7.58 -4.63 13.44
C PRO A 146 -7.00 -3.39 12.73
N ILE A 147 -6.62 -3.57 11.47
CA ILE A 147 -6.16 -2.51 10.57
C ILE A 147 -7.39 -1.84 9.98
N ILE A 148 -7.72 -0.63 10.44
CA ILE A 148 -8.91 0.11 9.98
C ILE A 148 -8.47 1.33 9.18
N PHE A 149 -8.79 1.37 7.90
CA PHE A 149 -8.56 2.53 7.04
C PHE A 149 -9.71 3.52 7.15
N TYR A 150 -9.39 4.79 7.32
CA TYR A 150 -10.36 5.88 7.32
C TYR A 150 -10.34 6.59 5.97
N ILE A 151 -11.51 6.74 5.37
CA ILE A 151 -11.68 7.33 4.04
C ILE A 151 -11.98 8.80 4.19
N ASP A 152 -11.26 9.65 3.44
CA ASP A 152 -11.50 11.08 3.37
C ASP A 152 -12.93 11.37 2.92
N ARG A 153 -13.64 12.21 3.65
CA ARG A 153 -15.02 12.64 3.33
C ARG A 153 -15.11 13.46 2.04
N ASN A 154 -13.99 14.01 1.56
CA ASN A 154 -13.94 14.68 0.25
C ASN A 154 -13.88 13.68 -0.92
N THR A 155 -13.85 12.38 -0.65
CA THR A 155 -13.93 11.35 -1.68
C THR A 155 -15.31 11.41 -2.38
N PRO A 156 -15.37 11.42 -3.74
CA PRO A 156 -16.66 11.36 -4.43
C PRO A 156 -17.47 10.13 -4.00
N GLU A 157 -18.74 10.34 -3.68
CA GLU A 157 -19.64 9.33 -3.10
C GLU A 157 -19.62 8.01 -3.90
N LYS A 158 -19.62 8.09 -5.23
CA LYS A 158 -19.58 6.93 -6.12
C LYS A 158 -18.34 6.02 -5.95
N TYR A 159 -17.29 6.49 -5.29
CA TYR A 159 -16.06 5.69 -5.07
C TYR A 159 -15.90 5.21 -3.61
N ILE A 160 -16.74 5.64 -2.68
CA ILE A 160 -16.63 5.26 -1.26
C ILE A 160 -16.76 3.75 -1.11
N ASP A 161 -17.81 3.15 -1.66
CA ASP A 161 -18.01 1.69 -1.60
C ASP A 161 -16.90 0.94 -2.30
N CYS A 162 -16.41 1.45 -3.43
CA CYS A 162 -15.27 0.91 -4.15
C CYS A 162 -14.01 0.82 -3.27
N ILE A 163 -13.72 1.87 -2.50
CA ILE A 163 -12.57 1.92 -1.58
C ILE A 163 -12.75 0.91 -0.45
N ILE A 164 -13.94 0.85 0.14
CA ILE A 164 -14.25 -0.11 1.21
C ILE A 164 -14.06 -1.54 0.71
N GLU A 165 -14.58 -1.87 -0.46
CA GLU A 165 -14.42 -3.19 -1.05
C GLU A 165 -12.97 -3.51 -1.39
N ALA A 166 -12.20 -2.55 -1.92
CA ALA A 166 -10.79 -2.75 -2.24
C ALA A 166 -9.95 -3.14 -1.01
N VAL A 167 -10.24 -2.52 0.15
CA VAL A 167 -9.61 -2.88 1.42
C VAL A 167 -10.08 -4.26 1.89
N ARG A 168 -11.39 -4.54 1.78
CA ARG A 168 -11.99 -5.81 2.19
C ARG A 168 -11.58 -7.00 1.32
N ASP A 169 -11.15 -6.77 0.09
CA ASP A 169 -10.62 -7.83 -0.80
C ASP A 169 -9.39 -8.54 -0.18
N TRP A 170 -8.72 -7.95 0.81
CA TRP A 170 -7.62 -8.54 1.56
C TRP A 170 -8.05 -9.46 2.71
N ARG A 171 -9.32 -9.44 3.13
CA ARG A 171 -9.81 -10.29 4.24
C ARG A 171 -9.50 -11.77 4.06
N PRO A 172 -9.74 -12.40 2.89
CA PRO A 172 -9.43 -13.82 2.69
C PRO A 172 -7.94 -14.16 2.87
N ALA A 173 -7.04 -13.21 2.60
CA ALA A 173 -5.60 -13.39 2.85
C ALA A 173 -5.29 -13.42 4.36
N PHE A 174 -5.92 -12.55 5.15
CA PHE A 174 -5.80 -12.58 6.60
C PHE A 174 -6.47 -13.78 7.24
N GLU A 175 -7.57 -14.28 6.66
CA GLU A 175 -8.21 -15.53 7.11
C GLU A 175 -7.28 -16.73 6.91
N LYS A 176 -6.53 -16.80 5.80
CA LYS A 176 -5.45 -17.80 5.66
C LYS A 176 -4.37 -17.68 6.72
N ALA A 177 -4.09 -16.45 7.19
CA ALA A 177 -3.17 -16.22 8.30
C ALA A 177 -3.77 -16.52 9.69
N GLY A 178 -5.04 -16.92 9.78
CA GLY A 178 -5.75 -17.27 11.01
C GLY A 178 -6.55 -16.14 11.66
N PHE A 179 -6.70 -14.99 10.97
CA PHE A 179 -7.40 -13.82 11.51
C PHE A 179 -8.72 -13.56 10.78
N LYS A 180 -9.82 -13.42 11.52
CA LYS A 180 -11.07 -12.84 10.99
C LYS A 180 -11.14 -11.35 11.34
N ASN A 181 -11.80 -10.56 10.50
CA ASN A 181 -12.00 -9.12 10.71
C ASN A 181 -10.71 -8.32 10.95
N ALA A 182 -9.56 -8.80 10.41
CA ALA A 182 -8.26 -8.18 10.61
C ALA A 182 -8.09 -6.84 9.88
N ILE A 183 -8.85 -6.61 8.81
CA ILE A 183 -8.76 -5.42 7.98
C ILE A 183 -10.15 -4.94 7.57
N ASP A 184 -10.37 -3.62 7.62
CA ASP A 184 -11.60 -2.98 7.16
C ASP A 184 -11.35 -1.52 6.75
N ALA A 185 -12.37 -0.89 6.14
CA ALA A 185 -12.37 0.55 5.86
C ALA A 185 -13.74 1.14 6.20
N ARG A 186 -13.72 2.43 6.58
CA ARG A 186 -14.92 3.22 6.87
C ARG A 186 -14.67 4.71 6.62
N LEU A 187 -15.71 5.49 6.44
CA LEU A 187 -15.59 6.94 6.37
C LEU A 187 -14.92 7.47 7.65
N ALA A 188 -14.10 8.49 7.49
CA ALA A 188 -13.59 9.26 8.63
C ALA A 188 -14.77 9.85 9.41
N PRO A 189 -14.74 9.83 10.76
CA PRO A 189 -15.79 10.45 11.56
C PRO A 189 -15.86 11.96 11.31
N THR A 190 -17.04 12.54 11.54
CA THR A 190 -17.19 14.00 11.61
C THR A 190 -16.65 14.51 12.95
N VAL A 191 -16.47 15.81 13.06
CA VAL A 191 -16.04 16.44 14.32
C VAL A 191 -17.06 16.21 15.44
N GLU A 192 -18.35 16.07 15.09
CA GLU A 192 -19.43 15.77 16.05
C GLU A 192 -19.40 14.32 16.53
N GLU A 193 -19.00 13.39 15.65
CA GLU A 193 -18.89 11.96 15.98
C GLU A 193 -17.63 11.64 16.79
N ASP A 194 -16.51 12.30 16.48
CA ASP A 194 -15.23 12.14 17.17
C ASP A 194 -14.42 13.45 17.11
N PRO A 195 -14.53 14.31 18.12
CA PRO A 195 -13.80 15.59 18.18
C PRO A 195 -12.27 15.44 18.25
N ASP A 196 -11.79 14.28 18.65
CA ASP A 196 -10.35 13.99 18.77
C ASP A 196 -9.74 13.38 17.51
N PHE A 197 -10.58 12.97 16.56
CA PHE A 197 -10.10 12.46 15.28
C PHE A 197 -9.47 13.59 14.45
N SER A 198 -8.31 13.29 13.86
CA SER A 198 -7.66 14.22 12.94
C SER A 198 -7.02 13.45 11.77
N ILE A 199 -7.21 13.97 10.56
CA ILE A 199 -6.53 13.47 9.35
C ILE A 199 -5.01 13.67 9.40
N TYR A 200 -4.54 14.55 10.30
CA TYR A 200 -3.11 14.80 10.54
C TYR A 200 -2.52 13.83 11.58
N ASP A 201 -3.35 13.01 12.24
CA ASP A 201 -2.89 11.99 13.18
C ASP A 201 -2.47 10.73 12.44
N SER A 202 -1.17 10.51 12.36
CA SER A 202 -0.60 9.34 11.68
C SER A 202 -0.93 7.98 12.35
N THR A 203 -1.62 8.00 13.49
CA THR A 203 -2.10 6.78 14.16
C THR A 203 -3.20 6.07 13.36
N TYR A 204 -3.95 6.85 12.58
CA TYR A 204 -5.03 6.34 11.75
C TYR A 204 -4.54 6.08 10.33
N PRO A 205 -4.58 4.83 9.82
CA PRO A 205 -4.41 4.56 8.40
C PRO A 205 -5.47 5.34 7.61
N PHE A 206 -5.05 6.14 6.62
CA PHE A 206 -5.93 7.08 5.95
C PHE A 206 -5.87 6.93 4.44
N ILE A 207 -7.01 7.06 3.76
CA ILE A 207 -7.12 7.06 2.30
C ILE A 207 -7.73 8.39 1.89
N SER A 208 -6.97 9.21 1.14
CA SER A 208 -7.43 10.50 0.66
C SER A 208 -7.56 10.54 -0.86
N TRP A 209 -8.67 11.12 -1.32
CA TRP A 209 -8.89 11.49 -2.70
C TRP A 209 -8.34 12.90 -2.94
N LYS A 210 -7.34 13.01 -3.82
CA LYS A 210 -6.63 14.27 -4.06
C LYS A 210 -6.96 14.85 -5.43
N ILE A 211 -7.39 16.10 -5.46
CA ILE A 211 -7.61 16.85 -6.70
C ILE A 211 -6.24 17.30 -7.21
N SER A 212 -5.74 16.63 -8.23
CA SER A 212 -4.41 16.92 -8.81
C SER A 212 -4.34 16.44 -10.25
N GLY A 213 -3.53 17.11 -11.07
CA GLY A 213 -3.18 16.68 -12.42
C GLY A 213 -2.17 15.52 -12.47
N GLN A 214 -1.72 15.00 -11.33
CA GLN A 214 -0.83 13.84 -11.29
C GLN A 214 -1.61 12.54 -11.55
N ASN A 215 -1.05 11.69 -12.41
CA ASN A 215 -1.61 10.39 -12.73
C ASN A 215 -0.93 9.32 -11.86
N ASN A 216 -1.26 9.28 -10.57
CA ASN A 216 -0.62 8.36 -9.64
C ASN A 216 -1.50 8.03 -8.42
N ALA A 217 -1.10 6.99 -7.69
CA ALA A 217 -1.49 6.71 -6.32
C ALA A 217 -0.21 6.35 -5.54
N TYR A 218 -0.21 6.50 -4.22
CA TYR A 218 0.93 6.16 -3.36
C TYR A 218 0.48 5.84 -1.94
N GLY A 219 1.25 4.98 -1.26
CA GLY A 219 0.98 4.58 0.12
C GLY A 219 2.26 4.43 0.93
N PRO A 220 2.86 5.53 1.47
CA PRO A 220 4.03 5.43 2.32
C PRO A 220 3.71 4.72 3.63
N THR A 221 4.65 3.91 4.11
CA THR A 221 4.55 3.15 5.35
C THR A 221 5.75 3.42 6.25
N PRO A 222 5.79 4.55 6.98
CA PRO A 222 6.75 4.75 8.05
C PRO A 222 6.70 3.59 9.05
N CYS A 223 7.86 3.14 9.49
CA CYS A 223 7.93 1.99 10.38
C CYS A 223 8.88 2.22 11.56
N GLU A 224 8.64 1.50 12.63
CA GLU A 224 9.49 1.45 13.80
C GLU A 224 10.81 0.72 13.46
N PRO A 225 11.99 1.37 13.61
CA PRO A 225 13.23 0.83 13.06
C PRO A 225 13.77 -0.42 13.76
N ARG A 226 13.32 -0.74 14.98
CA ARG A 226 13.78 -1.94 15.70
C ARG A 226 13.14 -3.22 15.19
N SER A 227 11.88 -3.13 14.72
CA SER A 227 11.01 -4.27 14.44
C SER A 227 10.46 -4.32 13.03
N GLY A 228 10.47 -3.20 12.30
CA GLY A 228 9.74 -3.06 11.04
C GLY A 228 8.23 -2.86 11.21
N GLU A 229 7.73 -2.66 12.44
CA GLU A 229 6.30 -2.39 12.67
C GLU A 229 5.86 -1.13 11.93
N ILE A 230 4.87 -1.24 11.05
CA ILE A 230 4.27 -0.10 10.37
C ILE A 230 3.50 0.70 11.42
N ILE A 231 3.82 1.99 11.56
CA ILE A 231 3.26 2.87 12.60
C ILE A 231 2.38 3.98 12.04
N ALA A 232 2.40 4.15 10.72
CA ALA A 232 1.61 5.13 10.00
C ALA A 232 1.38 4.66 8.57
N CYS A 233 0.27 5.11 7.98
CA CYS A 233 -0.04 4.90 6.58
C CYS A 233 -0.98 5.98 6.06
N HIS A 234 -0.70 6.48 4.86
CA HIS A 234 -1.59 7.40 4.18
C HIS A 234 -1.58 7.09 2.68
N ILE A 235 -2.65 6.50 2.17
CA ILE A 235 -2.83 6.30 0.73
C ILE A 235 -3.38 7.58 0.12
N GLY A 236 -2.67 8.14 -0.86
CA GLY A 236 -3.12 9.27 -1.67
C GLY A 236 -3.51 8.80 -3.06
N ILE A 237 -4.76 9.06 -3.46
CA ILE A 237 -5.27 8.77 -4.79
C ILE A 237 -5.48 10.09 -5.49
N PHE A 238 -4.82 10.30 -6.63
CA PHE A 238 -5.03 11.48 -7.44
C PHE A 238 -6.18 11.26 -8.42
N CYS A 239 -7.12 12.20 -8.53
CA CYS A 239 -8.28 12.08 -9.41
C CYS A 239 -7.90 11.82 -10.89
N SER A 240 -6.74 12.30 -11.33
CA SER A 240 -6.23 12.06 -12.68
C SER A 240 -5.79 10.60 -12.95
N VAL A 241 -5.79 9.72 -11.95
CA VAL A 241 -5.57 8.27 -12.16
C VAL A 241 -6.63 7.70 -13.12
N LEU A 242 -7.85 8.23 -13.10
CA LEU A 242 -8.92 7.83 -14.04
C LEU A 242 -8.49 7.99 -15.50
N ASN A 243 -7.79 9.08 -15.85
CA ASN A 243 -7.28 9.30 -17.20
C ASN A 243 -6.18 8.30 -17.57
N LEU A 244 -5.39 7.87 -16.58
CA LEU A 244 -4.34 6.88 -16.80
C LEU A 244 -4.96 5.51 -17.04
N GLU A 245 -5.93 5.11 -16.23
CA GLU A 245 -6.67 3.86 -16.35
C GLU A 245 -7.39 3.77 -17.71
N GLN A 246 -8.01 4.84 -18.14
CA GLN A 246 -8.65 4.90 -19.46
C GLN A 246 -7.66 4.65 -20.61
N LYS A 247 -6.47 5.27 -20.55
CA LYS A 247 -5.42 5.08 -21.56
C LYS A 247 -4.89 3.65 -21.56
N TRP A 248 -4.70 3.06 -20.40
CA TRP A 248 -4.26 1.65 -20.28
C TRP A 248 -5.32 0.70 -20.82
N TYR A 249 -6.59 0.93 -20.47
CA TYR A 249 -7.68 0.10 -20.96
C TYR A 249 -7.82 0.19 -22.49
N PHE A 250 -7.75 1.39 -23.03
CA PHE A 250 -7.74 1.59 -24.49
C PHE A 250 -6.56 0.84 -25.14
N ALA A 251 -5.34 1.00 -24.61
CA ALA A 251 -4.16 0.39 -25.20
C ALA A 251 -4.18 -1.14 -25.17
N GLN A 252 -4.72 -1.74 -24.11
CA GLN A 252 -4.70 -3.19 -23.90
C GLN A 252 -5.97 -3.89 -24.38
N CYS A 253 -7.12 -3.26 -24.27
CA CYS A 253 -8.43 -3.86 -24.54
C CYS A 253 -9.16 -3.24 -25.72
N GLY A 254 -8.61 -2.22 -26.38
CA GLY A 254 -9.27 -1.55 -27.52
C GLY A 254 -9.52 -2.44 -28.73
N ALA A 255 -8.81 -3.55 -28.85
CA ALA A 255 -9.03 -4.52 -29.93
C ALA A 255 -10.17 -5.51 -29.62
N ASN A 256 -10.54 -5.69 -28.34
CA ASN A 256 -11.46 -6.73 -27.93
C ASN A 256 -12.66 -6.26 -27.08
N ASP A 257 -12.65 -5.02 -26.62
CA ASP A 257 -13.77 -4.40 -25.91
C ASP A 257 -14.13 -3.04 -26.50
N PRO A 258 -15.30 -2.91 -27.17
CA PRO A 258 -15.76 -1.63 -27.74
C PRO A 258 -15.87 -0.49 -26.71
N GLN A 259 -16.07 -0.79 -25.42
CA GLN A 259 -16.16 0.22 -24.36
C GLN A 259 -14.85 1.00 -24.18
N ALA A 260 -13.72 0.42 -24.58
CA ALA A 260 -12.41 1.08 -24.54
C ALA A 260 -12.33 2.33 -25.43
N TRP A 261 -13.22 2.46 -26.44
CA TRP A 261 -13.26 3.58 -27.37
C TRP A 261 -14.12 4.75 -26.91
N ASN A 262 -14.79 4.62 -25.78
CA ASN A 262 -15.56 5.73 -25.22
C ASN A 262 -14.63 6.87 -24.77
N ILE A 263 -15.11 8.11 -24.88
CA ILE A 263 -14.39 9.29 -24.37
C ILE A 263 -14.18 9.17 -22.85
N GLU A 264 -15.21 8.67 -22.15
CA GLU A 264 -15.15 8.29 -20.74
C GLU A 264 -15.59 6.84 -20.62
N LEU A 265 -14.88 6.06 -19.80
CA LEU A 265 -15.27 4.69 -19.51
C LEU A 265 -16.59 4.67 -18.72
N PRO A 266 -17.46 3.66 -18.94
CA PRO A 266 -18.64 3.46 -18.12
C PRO A 266 -18.33 3.40 -16.64
N ASP A 267 -19.24 3.90 -15.79
CA ASP A 267 -19.03 3.94 -14.33
C ASP A 267 -18.71 2.57 -13.74
N SER A 268 -19.32 1.50 -14.22
CA SER A 268 -19.03 0.13 -13.78
C SER A 268 -17.58 -0.30 -14.09
N LEU A 269 -17.05 0.11 -15.23
CA LEU A 269 -15.68 -0.19 -15.61
C LEU A 269 -14.68 0.69 -14.84
N GLN A 270 -14.99 1.99 -14.67
CA GLN A 270 -14.21 2.88 -13.80
C GLN A 270 -14.14 2.34 -12.38
N TYR A 271 -15.27 1.86 -11.84
CA TYR A 271 -15.34 1.24 -10.50
C TYR A 271 -14.36 0.08 -10.37
N GLU A 272 -14.38 -0.86 -11.31
CA GLU A 272 -13.51 -2.03 -11.26
C GLU A 272 -12.01 -1.67 -11.40
N GLN A 273 -11.69 -0.66 -12.22
CA GLN A 273 -10.31 -0.19 -12.37
C GLN A 273 -9.79 0.53 -11.13
N ILE A 274 -10.58 1.44 -10.54
CA ILE A 274 -10.21 2.12 -9.31
C ILE A 274 -10.08 1.11 -8.17
N LYS A 275 -10.98 0.14 -8.08
CA LYS A 275 -10.90 -0.95 -7.10
C LYS A 275 -9.58 -1.72 -7.23
N GLN A 276 -9.16 -2.04 -8.45
CA GLN A 276 -7.89 -2.72 -8.71
C GLN A 276 -6.68 -1.90 -8.22
N VAL A 277 -6.60 -0.61 -8.60
CA VAL A 277 -5.51 0.28 -8.15
C VAL A 277 -5.47 0.34 -6.64
N LEU A 278 -6.62 0.55 -6.00
CA LEU A 278 -6.71 0.63 -4.55
C LEU A 278 -6.33 -0.65 -3.84
N THR A 279 -6.79 -1.80 -4.33
CA THR A 279 -6.40 -3.09 -3.79
C THR A 279 -4.88 -3.28 -3.86
N HIS A 280 -4.24 -2.84 -4.95
CA HIS A 280 -2.79 -2.85 -5.11
C HIS A 280 -2.09 -1.92 -4.10
N GLU A 281 -2.52 -0.66 -3.99
CA GLU A 281 -1.93 0.30 -3.03
C GLU A 281 -2.10 -0.17 -1.57
N VAL A 282 -3.25 -0.76 -1.24
CA VAL A 282 -3.45 -1.39 0.08
C VAL A 282 -2.41 -2.49 0.30
N GLY A 283 -2.11 -3.32 -0.71
CA GLY A 283 -1.06 -4.33 -0.62
C GLY A 283 0.30 -3.75 -0.22
N HIS A 284 0.69 -2.62 -0.80
CA HIS A 284 1.91 -1.91 -0.40
C HIS A 284 1.86 -1.46 1.06
N THR A 285 0.71 -0.99 1.52
CA THR A 285 0.56 -0.56 2.91
C THR A 285 0.51 -1.73 3.90
N LEU A 286 0.28 -2.95 3.43
CA LEU A 286 0.45 -4.18 4.21
C LEU A 286 1.90 -4.67 4.22
N GLY A 287 2.80 -3.97 3.56
CA GLY A 287 4.22 -4.25 3.49
C GLY A 287 4.67 -4.99 2.22
N LEU A 288 3.79 -5.30 1.28
CA LEU A 288 4.12 -6.12 0.11
C LEU A 288 4.87 -5.32 -0.97
N GLU A 289 5.91 -5.95 -1.52
CA GLU A 289 6.63 -5.49 -2.72
C GLU A 289 5.90 -5.93 -4.00
N HIS A 290 6.24 -5.31 -5.15
CA HIS A 290 5.76 -5.78 -6.44
C HIS A 290 6.22 -7.21 -6.75
N ASN A 291 5.33 -8.06 -7.24
CA ASN A 291 5.69 -9.39 -7.74
C ASN A 291 5.39 -9.52 -9.24
N PHE A 292 6.39 -9.33 -10.07
CA PHE A 292 6.27 -9.36 -11.54
C PHE A 292 6.16 -10.76 -12.14
N LEU A 293 6.11 -11.82 -11.34
CA LEU A 293 5.76 -13.17 -11.79
C LEU A 293 4.24 -13.40 -11.75
N GLY A 294 3.46 -12.52 -11.15
CA GLY A 294 2.02 -12.68 -10.97
C GLY A 294 1.26 -13.00 -12.25
N SER A 295 1.66 -12.39 -13.37
CA SER A 295 1.01 -12.55 -14.68
C SER A 295 1.52 -13.73 -15.52
N SER A 296 2.54 -14.47 -15.05
CA SER A 296 3.22 -15.48 -15.88
C SER A 296 2.67 -16.90 -15.76
N HIS A 297 1.73 -17.14 -14.82
CA HIS A 297 1.36 -18.48 -14.41
C HIS A 297 0.17 -19.09 -15.16
N PHE A 298 -0.67 -18.28 -15.80
CA PHE A 298 -1.91 -18.77 -16.41
C PHE A 298 -1.81 -18.84 -17.93
N SER A 299 -2.35 -19.90 -18.50
CA SER A 299 -2.43 -20.07 -19.94
C SER A 299 -3.48 -19.15 -20.57
N ILE A 300 -3.37 -18.90 -21.88
CA ILE A 300 -4.36 -18.11 -22.62
C ILE A 300 -5.78 -18.69 -22.49
N ASP A 301 -5.92 -20.02 -22.49
CA ASP A 301 -7.22 -20.67 -22.35
C ASP A 301 -7.82 -20.42 -20.96
N GLN A 302 -7.00 -20.48 -19.90
CA GLN A 302 -7.41 -20.12 -18.55
C GLN A 302 -7.80 -18.63 -18.42
N LEU A 303 -7.07 -17.74 -19.09
CA LEU A 303 -7.39 -16.29 -19.10
C LEU A 303 -8.68 -15.97 -19.86
N ARG A 304 -9.28 -16.92 -20.57
CA ARG A 304 -10.52 -16.77 -21.35
C ARG A 304 -11.68 -17.58 -20.76
N ASP A 305 -11.43 -18.31 -19.70
CA ASP A 305 -12.42 -19.12 -18.99
C ASP A 305 -12.97 -18.35 -17.78
N ASN A 306 -14.28 -17.99 -17.84
CA ASN A 306 -14.94 -17.23 -16.76
C ASN A 306 -14.97 -18.00 -15.44
N ASP A 307 -15.14 -19.31 -15.47
CA ASP A 307 -15.21 -20.14 -14.25
C ASP A 307 -13.84 -20.20 -13.58
N PHE A 308 -12.77 -20.40 -14.37
CA PHE A 308 -11.40 -20.29 -13.88
C PHE A 308 -11.14 -18.89 -13.27
N LEU A 309 -11.42 -17.82 -14.01
CA LEU A 309 -11.18 -16.46 -13.58
C LEU A 309 -12.01 -16.06 -12.35
N SER A 310 -13.19 -16.65 -12.17
CA SER A 310 -13.99 -16.41 -10.96
C SER A 310 -13.27 -16.88 -9.68
N GLN A 311 -12.44 -17.90 -9.78
CA GLN A 311 -11.68 -18.48 -8.67
C GLN A 311 -10.28 -17.89 -8.51
N TYR A 312 -9.52 -17.75 -9.61
CA TYR A 312 -8.08 -17.48 -9.59
C TYR A 312 -7.64 -16.10 -10.04
N SER A 313 -8.54 -15.24 -10.57
CA SER A 313 -8.14 -13.96 -11.16
C SER A 313 -7.36 -14.11 -12.48
N ILE A 314 -6.90 -13.00 -13.05
CA ILE A 314 -6.06 -12.99 -14.28
C ILE A 314 -4.56 -13.10 -13.98
N GLY A 315 -4.18 -13.17 -12.71
CA GLY A 315 -2.81 -13.35 -12.26
C GLY A 315 -2.77 -13.86 -10.83
N SER A 316 -1.64 -14.44 -10.42
CA SER A 316 -1.45 -14.97 -9.07
C SER A 316 -1.25 -13.86 -8.02
N SER A 317 -0.99 -12.61 -8.42
CA SER A 317 -0.73 -11.49 -7.53
C SER A 317 -1.32 -10.18 -8.05
N ILE A 318 -2.04 -9.46 -7.17
CA ILE A 318 -2.44 -8.07 -7.38
C ILE A 318 -1.23 -7.12 -7.39
N MET A 319 -0.10 -7.54 -6.82
CA MET A 319 1.13 -6.75 -6.77
C MET A 319 1.93 -6.77 -8.08
N ASP A 320 1.42 -7.42 -9.14
CA ASP A 320 1.90 -7.27 -10.51
C ASP A 320 1.21 -6.10 -11.22
N TYR A 321 1.82 -5.59 -12.30
CA TYR A 321 1.25 -4.53 -13.12
C TYR A 321 0.35 -5.04 -14.25
N VAL A 322 -0.35 -6.14 -14.02
CA VAL A 322 -1.43 -6.59 -14.93
C VAL A 322 -2.62 -5.66 -14.76
N ARG A 323 -2.94 -4.89 -15.78
CA ARG A 323 -4.00 -3.87 -15.70
C ARG A 323 -5.36 -4.42 -16.08
N CYS A 324 -5.43 -5.19 -17.16
CA CYS A 324 -6.66 -5.82 -17.60
C CYS A 324 -6.36 -7.09 -18.42
N ASN A 325 -7.39 -7.89 -18.65
CA ASN A 325 -7.27 -9.12 -19.41
C ASN A 325 -7.29 -8.84 -20.91
N TYR A 326 -6.12 -8.62 -21.48
CA TYR A 326 -5.93 -8.39 -22.93
C TYR A 326 -6.06 -9.67 -23.79
N ALA A 327 -6.10 -10.85 -23.18
CA ALA A 327 -6.22 -12.12 -23.89
C ALA A 327 -7.64 -12.45 -24.34
N LEU A 328 -8.65 -11.70 -23.87
CA LEU A 328 -10.04 -11.91 -24.21
C LEU A 328 -10.30 -11.64 -25.70
N ARG A 329 -11.27 -12.36 -26.24
CA ARG A 329 -11.86 -12.10 -27.55
C ARG A 329 -13.27 -11.52 -27.37
N PRO A 330 -13.82 -10.82 -28.38
CA PRO A 330 -15.17 -10.24 -28.29
C PRO A 330 -16.28 -11.26 -27.97
N GLN A 331 -16.10 -12.52 -28.35
CA GLN A 331 -17.05 -13.60 -28.10
C GLN A 331 -16.90 -14.26 -26.72
N ASP A 332 -15.80 -14.04 -25.99
CA ASP A 332 -15.58 -14.63 -24.69
C ASP A 332 -16.53 -13.96 -23.66
N LYS A 333 -17.33 -14.78 -23.00
CA LYS A 333 -18.32 -14.30 -22.01
C LYS A 333 -17.70 -14.29 -20.63
N VAL A 334 -16.85 -13.31 -20.38
CA VAL A 334 -16.20 -13.12 -19.08
C VAL A 334 -16.82 -11.94 -18.37
N ASP A 335 -17.24 -12.13 -17.13
CA ASP A 335 -17.82 -11.10 -16.27
C ASP A 335 -16.84 -9.95 -16.05
N LEU A 336 -17.34 -8.72 -15.96
CA LEU A 336 -16.52 -7.52 -15.84
C LEU A 336 -15.53 -7.61 -14.66
N ARG A 337 -16.00 -8.04 -13.48
CA ARG A 337 -15.18 -8.23 -12.27
C ARG A 337 -14.03 -9.22 -12.45
N ASN A 338 -14.16 -10.15 -13.41
CA ASN A 338 -13.17 -11.20 -13.68
C ASN A 338 -12.15 -10.77 -14.76
N ARG A 339 -12.32 -9.58 -15.37
CA ARG A 339 -11.40 -9.06 -16.40
C ARG A 339 -10.21 -8.30 -15.82
N ARG A 340 -10.15 -8.12 -14.50
CA ARG A 340 -9.06 -7.44 -13.78
C ARG A 340 -8.30 -8.38 -12.85
N VAL A 341 -7.10 -7.98 -12.45
CA VAL A 341 -6.37 -8.70 -11.39
C VAL A 341 -7.02 -8.42 -10.03
N ARG A 342 -7.01 -9.43 -9.18
CA ARG A 342 -7.51 -9.39 -7.80
C ARG A 342 -6.47 -9.99 -6.87
N VAL A 343 -6.69 -9.93 -5.56
CA VAL A 343 -5.86 -10.62 -4.56
C VAL A 343 -5.77 -12.10 -4.91
N GLY A 344 -4.60 -12.55 -5.32
CA GLY A 344 -4.35 -13.89 -5.83
C GLY A 344 -3.74 -14.83 -4.78
N GLU A 345 -3.38 -16.04 -5.21
CA GLU A 345 -2.83 -17.05 -4.29
C GLU A 345 -1.46 -16.67 -3.74
N TYR A 346 -0.63 -15.99 -4.55
CA TYR A 346 0.62 -15.44 -4.08
C TYR A 346 0.42 -14.40 -2.96
N ASP A 347 -0.52 -13.48 -3.14
CA ASP A 347 -0.79 -12.44 -2.14
C ASP A 347 -1.29 -13.04 -0.82
N LYS A 348 -2.16 -14.05 -0.92
CA LYS A 348 -2.66 -14.80 0.24
C LYS A 348 -1.53 -15.53 0.97
N TRP A 349 -0.60 -16.15 0.22
CA TRP A 349 0.60 -16.76 0.79
C TRP A 349 1.49 -15.70 1.46
N ALA A 350 1.72 -14.56 0.80
CA ALA A 350 2.57 -13.49 1.34
C ALA A 350 2.03 -12.94 2.66
N ILE A 351 0.71 -12.68 2.75
CA ILE A 351 0.06 -12.28 3.99
C ILE A 351 0.16 -13.38 5.06
N GLU A 352 -0.11 -14.63 4.70
CA GLU A 352 0.03 -15.75 5.64
C GLU A 352 1.46 -15.85 6.16
N TRP A 353 2.47 -15.75 5.30
CA TRP A 353 3.87 -15.80 5.69
C TRP A 353 4.26 -14.66 6.65
N GLY A 354 3.81 -13.44 6.40
CA GLY A 354 4.20 -12.26 7.16
C GLY A 354 3.43 -12.07 8.47
N TYR A 355 2.17 -12.51 8.51
CA TYR A 355 1.26 -12.18 9.61
C TYR A 355 0.85 -13.38 10.47
N ARG A 356 0.95 -14.61 9.95
CA ARG A 356 0.63 -15.81 10.74
C ARG A 356 1.52 -15.91 11.96
N ILE A 357 0.93 -16.25 13.11
CA ILE A 357 1.63 -16.58 14.34
C ILE A 357 2.08 -18.05 14.25
N PHE A 358 3.36 -18.26 14.09
CA PHE A 358 3.94 -19.61 14.07
C PHE A 358 4.17 -20.13 15.47
N PRO A 359 3.97 -21.44 15.74
CA PRO A 359 4.26 -22.02 17.03
C PRO A 359 5.75 -21.94 17.34
N GLY A 360 6.13 -21.85 18.62
CA GLY A 360 7.51 -21.82 19.09
C GLY A 360 7.66 -21.15 20.43
N LYS A 361 8.58 -21.65 21.25
CA LYS A 361 8.86 -21.14 22.61
C LYS A 361 9.50 -19.74 22.60
N ASP A 362 10.24 -19.47 21.54
CA ASP A 362 10.95 -18.21 21.36
C ASP A 362 10.95 -17.78 19.88
N ALA A 363 11.47 -16.60 19.60
CA ALA A 363 11.53 -16.03 18.24
C ALA A 363 12.31 -16.91 17.24
N SER A 364 13.37 -17.59 17.72
CA SER A 364 14.22 -18.45 16.86
C SER A 364 13.45 -19.70 16.42
N GLU A 365 12.73 -20.32 17.33
CA GLU A 365 11.90 -21.50 17.02
C GLU A 365 10.73 -21.12 16.09
N ARG A 366 10.07 -19.98 16.34
CA ARG A 366 9.02 -19.46 15.45
C ARG A 366 9.53 -19.17 14.04
N GLU A 367 10.71 -18.58 13.92
CA GLU A 367 11.33 -18.32 12.62
C GLU A 367 11.72 -19.63 11.90
N LYS A 368 12.23 -20.61 12.62
CA LYS A 368 12.50 -21.95 12.09
C LYS A 368 11.23 -22.60 11.51
N ASN A 369 10.15 -22.55 12.29
CA ASN A 369 8.86 -23.14 11.86
C ASN A 369 8.26 -22.38 10.67
N ARG A 370 8.39 -21.04 10.62
CA ARG A 370 8.04 -20.24 9.44
C ARG A 370 8.84 -20.65 8.22
N SER A 371 10.14 -20.84 8.38
CA SER A 371 11.04 -21.21 7.28
C SER A 371 10.72 -22.61 6.73
N LEU A 372 10.45 -23.58 7.59
CA LEU A 372 10.04 -24.94 7.19
C LEU A 372 8.70 -24.92 6.44
N TRP A 373 7.72 -24.20 6.97
CA TRP A 373 6.43 -24.01 6.32
C TRP A 373 6.60 -23.36 4.94
N ASN A 374 7.46 -22.32 4.86
CA ASN A 374 7.71 -21.63 3.60
C ASN A 374 8.39 -22.52 2.56
N GLN A 375 9.35 -23.36 2.95
CA GLN A 375 10.00 -24.31 2.04
C GLN A 375 8.99 -25.26 1.39
N GLU A 376 7.98 -25.69 2.14
CA GLU A 376 6.90 -26.54 1.60
C GLU A 376 6.04 -25.75 0.61
N LYS A 377 5.64 -24.53 0.96
CA LYS A 377 4.83 -23.65 0.10
C LYS A 377 5.52 -23.29 -1.21
N GLN A 378 6.82 -23.06 -1.16
CA GLN A 378 7.63 -22.68 -2.33
C GLN A 378 7.84 -23.84 -3.34
N LYS A 379 7.30 -25.01 -3.10
CA LYS A 379 7.18 -26.08 -4.13
C LYS A 379 6.16 -25.72 -5.21
N ASP A 380 5.22 -24.85 -4.91
CA ASP A 380 4.26 -24.30 -5.86
C ASP A 380 4.87 -23.08 -6.59
N PRO A 381 5.12 -23.16 -7.92
CA PRO A 381 5.70 -22.07 -8.67
C PRO A 381 4.86 -20.79 -8.68
N SER A 382 3.54 -20.90 -8.51
CA SER A 382 2.63 -19.73 -8.47
C SER A 382 2.86 -18.82 -7.26
N LEU A 383 3.61 -19.32 -6.25
CA LEU A 383 3.98 -18.58 -5.03
C LEU A 383 5.40 -17.99 -5.10
N HIS A 384 6.07 -18.11 -6.25
CA HIS A 384 7.40 -17.54 -6.42
C HIS A 384 7.36 -16.02 -6.53
N PHE A 385 8.45 -15.39 -6.13
CA PHE A 385 8.64 -13.95 -6.13
C PHE A 385 9.71 -13.52 -7.13
N SER A 386 9.41 -12.45 -7.88
CA SER A 386 10.42 -11.70 -8.63
C SER A 386 10.20 -10.21 -8.42
N GLY A 387 11.16 -9.59 -7.77
CA GLY A 387 11.09 -8.19 -7.38
C GLY A 387 11.73 -7.23 -8.39
N ARG A 388 11.73 -5.96 -8.03
CA ARG A 388 12.15 -4.84 -8.87
C ARG A 388 13.58 -4.93 -9.42
N MET A 389 14.50 -5.64 -8.77
CA MET A 389 15.87 -5.79 -9.25
C MET A 389 15.96 -6.67 -10.49
N ASP A 390 15.06 -7.65 -10.60
CA ASP A 390 14.98 -8.56 -11.74
C ASP A 390 14.18 -7.97 -12.90
N VAL A 391 13.44 -6.88 -12.66
CA VAL A 391 12.55 -6.20 -13.64
C VAL A 391 13.28 -5.76 -14.89
N ARG A 392 14.53 -5.31 -14.79
CA ARG A 392 15.32 -4.96 -15.98
C ARG A 392 15.61 -6.16 -16.86
N ALA A 393 15.61 -7.36 -16.29
CA ALA A 393 15.87 -8.61 -16.99
C ALA A 393 14.61 -9.41 -17.28
N VAL A 394 13.66 -9.47 -16.35
CA VAL A 394 12.53 -10.42 -16.38
C VAL A 394 11.24 -9.82 -16.88
N SER A 395 10.77 -8.67 -16.41
CA SER A 395 9.52 -8.10 -16.93
C SER A 395 9.69 -7.67 -18.39
N TYR A 396 10.88 -7.14 -18.72
CA TYR A 396 11.20 -6.78 -20.11
C TYR A 396 11.36 -8.01 -21.01
N THR A 397 11.87 -9.13 -20.49
CA THR A 397 12.02 -10.38 -21.23
C THR A 397 10.75 -11.24 -21.21
N HIS A 398 9.96 -11.25 -20.12
CA HIS A 398 8.71 -12.02 -20.08
C HIS A 398 7.59 -11.32 -20.87
N LEU A 399 7.42 -10.01 -20.76
CA LEU A 399 6.50 -9.26 -21.62
C LEU A 399 6.92 -9.39 -23.10
N ARG A 400 8.22 -9.27 -23.42
CA ARG A 400 8.70 -9.52 -24.78
C ARG A 400 8.63 -10.99 -25.20
N ALA A 401 8.85 -11.95 -24.30
CA ALA A 401 8.73 -13.37 -24.65
C ALA A 401 7.29 -13.77 -24.96
N HIS A 402 6.30 -13.19 -24.28
CA HIS A 402 4.90 -13.37 -24.63
C HIS A 402 4.53 -12.64 -25.95
N GLU A 403 5.04 -11.44 -26.18
CA GLU A 403 4.82 -10.71 -27.44
C GLU A 403 5.54 -11.37 -28.63
N THR A 404 6.76 -11.85 -28.45
CA THR A 404 7.53 -12.44 -29.57
C THR A 404 7.08 -13.84 -29.95
N LYS A 405 6.51 -14.63 -29.01
CA LYS A 405 5.94 -15.94 -29.34
C LYS A 405 4.51 -15.90 -29.85
N ALA A 406 3.77 -14.84 -29.57
CA ALA A 406 2.39 -14.67 -30.02
C ALA A 406 2.27 -13.92 -31.36
N ASN A 407 3.29 -13.14 -31.74
CA ASN A 407 3.27 -12.25 -32.91
C ASN A 407 4.26 -12.66 -34.00
N LEU A 408 4.96 -13.77 -33.85
CA LEU A 408 5.74 -14.45 -34.88
C LEU A 408 5.08 -15.78 -35.21
#